data_3d9858f6c07caeeb0add6800bf043aed
#
_entry.id   3d9858f6c07caeeb0add6800bf043aed
#
_cell.length_a   1.000
_cell.length_b   1.000
_cell.length_c   1.000
_cell.angle_alpha   90.00
_cell.angle_beta   90.00
_cell.angle_gamma   90.00
#
_symmetry.space_group_name_H-M   'P 1'
#
loop_
_entity.id
_entity.type
_entity.pdbx_description
1 polymer ?
#
loop_
_entity_poly.entity_id
_entity_poly.type
_entity_poly.pdbx_seq_one_letter_code
_entity_poly.pdbx_strand_id
1 'polypeptide(L)'
;LVVRWVNRVTEKIAEWKKEACPDRELYFPFLAYYDTMNPPVSESGELIDETCRLNELSPVLYANIFADNDIPYYDEKHNSSVLAAINDWKKCSYSIMMYFYTNQYSRKFEWVDTVYTHSQNIKLSREIGATFVEDDASSTTFCGNALQRMYGYVYAKLLWNPDADTNALINDYITHFYREAAEE
;
A
#
# COMPACT_ATOMS: atom_id res chain seq x y z
N LEU A 1 -7.29 -17.53 -13.07
CA LEU A 1 -6.90 -17.39 -14.49
C LEU A 1 -5.86 -16.27 -14.70
N VAL A 2 -6.05 -15.08 -14.11
CA VAL A 2 -5.20 -13.90 -14.33
C VAL A 2 -3.77 -14.17 -13.80
N VAL A 3 -3.58 -14.70 -12.60
CA VAL A 3 -2.26 -15.03 -12.03
C VAL A 3 -1.47 -15.95 -12.96
N ARG A 4 -2.09 -17.01 -13.47
CA ARG A 4 -1.44 -17.92 -14.41
C ARG A 4 -0.99 -17.23 -15.71
N TRP A 5 -1.78 -16.26 -16.19
CA TRP A 5 -1.41 -15.47 -17.35
C TRP A 5 -0.22 -14.55 -17.04
N VAL A 6 -0.24 -13.87 -15.91
CA VAL A 6 0.87 -13.02 -15.45
C VAL A 6 2.15 -13.83 -15.31
N ASN A 7 2.11 -15.02 -14.71
CA ASN A 7 3.26 -15.90 -14.60
C ASN A 7 3.87 -16.24 -15.97
N ARG A 8 3.05 -16.54 -16.99
CA ARG A 8 3.54 -16.79 -18.35
C ARG A 8 4.21 -15.57 -18.99
N VAL A 9 3.66 -14.38 -18.74
CA VAL A 9 4.24 -13.12 -19.26
C VAL A 9 5.57 -12.84 -18.59
N THR A 10 5.64 -12.95 -17.27
CA THR A 10 6.86 -12.66 -16.51
C THR A 10 7.96 -13.72 -16.72
N GLU A 11 7.62 -14.98 -17.02
CA GLU A 11 8.57 -15.98 -17.49
C GLU A 11 9.26 -15.55 -18.80
N LYS A 12 8.49 -15.03 -19.77
CA LYS A 12 9.05 -14.49 -21.02
C LYS A 12 9.93 -13.25 -20.79
N ILE A 13 9.54 -12.40 -19.87
CA ILE A 13 10.32 -11.23 -19.46
C ILE A 13 11.62 -11.69 -18.79
N ALA A 14 11.58 -12.73 -17.95
CA ALA A 14 12.76 -13.30 -17.32
C ALA A 14 13.76 -13.86 -18.34
N GLU A 15 13.26 -14.52 -19.39
CA GLU A 15 14.09 -15.01 -20.51
C GLU A 15 14.76 -13.85 -21.24
N TRP A 16 13.99 -12.84 -21.63
CA TRP A 16 14.50 -11.64 -22.30
C TRP A 16 15.51 -10.87 -21.44
N LYS A 17 15.24 -10.74 -20.14
CA LYS A 17 16.12 -10.03 -19.20
C LYS A 17 17.54 -10.62 -19.17
N LYS A 18 17.68 -11.94 -19.24
CA LYS A 18 18.99 -12.61 -19.22
C LYS A 18 19.93 -12.14 -20.31
N GLU A 19 19.37 -11.75 -21.46
CA GLU A 19 20.15 -11.28 -22.61
C GLU A 19 20.26 -9.77 -22.65
N ALA A 20 19.13 -9.07 -22.40
CA ALA A 20 19.04 -7.63 -22.63
C ALA A 20 19.57 -6.79 -21.44
N CYS A 21 19.41 -7.24 -20.20
CA CYS A 21 19.84 -6.51 -19.01
C CYS A 21 20.13 -7.46 -17.82
N PRO A 22 21.17 -8.32 -17.92
CA PRO A 22 21.43 -9.36 -16.93
C PRO A 22 21.68 -8.83 -15.52
N ASP A 23 22.29 -7.66 -15.40
CA ASP A 23 22.71 -7.06 -14.14
C ASP A 23 21.60 -6.20 -13.45
N ARG A 24 20.41 -6.10 -14.06
CA ARG A 24 19.31 -5.34 -13.48
C ARG A 24 18.34 -6.25 -12.74
N GLU A 25 17.94 -5.85 -11.55
CA GLU A 25 16.74 -6.39 -10.90
C GLU A 25 15.51 -5.71 -11.50
N LEU A 26 14.54 -6.51 -11.95
CA LEU A 26 13.28 -6.05 -12.51
C LEU A 26 12.14 -6.77 -11.81
N TYR A 27 11.14 -6.01 -11.39
CA TYR A 27 9.91 -6.52 -10.82
C TYR A 27 8.72 -6.01 -11.62
N PHE A 28 7.70 -6.84 -11.75
CA PHE A 28 6.44 -6.57 -12.43
C PHE A 28 5.30 -6.81 -11.43
N PRO A 29 5.01 -5.85 -10.56
CA PRO A 29 4.01 -6.05 -9.52
C PRO A 29 2.66 -6.46 -10.10
N PHE A 30 2.06 -7.48 -9.51
CA PHE A 30 0.69 -7.86 -9.76
C PHE A 30 -0.22 -6.97 -8.94
N LEU A 31 -1.01 -6.13 -9.59
CA LEU A 31 -1.94 -5.24 -8.91
C LEU A 31 -3.18 -6.02 -8.45
N ALA A 32 -3.27 -6.26 -7.15
CA ALA A 32 -4.45 -6.82 -6.50
C ALA A 32 -5.45 -5.71 -6.20
N TYR A 33 -6.34 -5.44 -7.17
CA TYR A 33 -7.25 -4.31 -7.19
C TYR A 33 -8.57 -4.68 -7.88
N TYR A 34 -9.71 -4.21 -7.41
CA TYR A 34 -11.03 -4.52 -7.95
C TYR A 34 -11.23 -6.05 -8.19
N ASP A 35 -11.37 -6.46 -9.43
CA ASP A 35 -11.66 -7.85 -9.83
C ASP A 35 -10.50 -8.83 -9.52
N THR A 36 -9.30 -8.30 -9.30
CA THR A 36 -8.10 -9.09 -8.96
C THR A 36 -7.72 -8.97 -7.49
N MET A 37 -8.51 -8.31 -6.66
CA MET A 37 -8.19 -8.05 -5.26
C MET A 37 -8.19 -9.32 -4.41
N ASN A 38 -9.04 -10.28 -4.73
CA ASN A 38 -9.14 -11.52 -3.98
C ASN A 38 -8.01 -12.50 -4.35
N PRO A 39 -7.28 -13.01 -3.34
CA PRO A 39 -6.23 -14.01 -3.58
C PRO A 39 -6.82 -15.33 -4.11
N PRO A 40 -6.04 -16.10 -4.90
CA PRO A 40 -6.48 -17.39 -5.45
C PRO A 40 -6.35 -18.51 -4.41
N VAL A 41 -7.12 -18.41 -3.34
CA VAL A 41 -7.22 -19.42 -2.28
C VAL A 41 -8.58 -20.10 -2.28
N SER A 42 -8.64 -21.29 -1.72
CA SER A 42 -9.89 -22.04 -1.46
C SER A 42 -10.65 -21.45 -0.27
N GLU A 43 -11.84 -21.95 -0.01
CA GLU A 43 -12.62 -21.58 1.20
C GLU A 43 -11.90 -21.91 2.51
N SER A 44 -10.96 -22.87 2.50
CA SER A 44 -10.09 -23.17 3.65
C SER A 44 -8.88 -22.23 3.77
N GLY A 45 -8.74 -21.26 2.88
CA GLY A 45 -7.60 -20.33 2.86
C GLY A 45 -6.30 -20.93 2.35
N GLU A 46 -6.35 -22.08 1.67
CA GLU A 46 -5.19 -22.71 1.06
C GLU A 46 -5.09 -22.34 -0.42
N LEU A 47 -3.85 -22.22 -0.93
CA LEU A 47 -3.61 -21.95 -2.35
C LEU A 47 -4.35 -22.98 -3.21
N ILE A 48 -5.09 -22.54 -4.23
CA ILE A 48 -5.89 -23.44 -5.09
C ILE A 48 -5.01 -24.48 -5.77
N ASP A 49 -3.89 -24.06 -6.33
CA ASP A 49 -2.80 -24.90 -6.82
C ASP A 49 -1.53 -24.05 -7.05
N GLU A 50 -0.37 -24.68 -7.18
CA GLU A 50 0.92 -23.98 -7.32
C GLU A 50 1.03 -23.09 -8.58
N THR A 51 0.24 -23.33 -9.62
CA THR A 51 0.21 -22.44 -10.80
C THR A 51 -0.49 -21.11 -10.53
N CYS A 52 -1.18 -20.99 -9.38
CA CYS A 52 -1.80 -19.79 -8.89
C CYS A 52 -0.89 -18.98 -7.94
N ARG A 53 0.34 -19.45 -7.65
CA ARG A 53 1.36 -18.67 -6.95
C ARG A 53 2.03 -17.73 -7.94
N LEU A 54 2.12 -16.45 -7.60
CA LEU A 54 2.90 -15.49 -8.36
C LEU A 54 4.39 -15.87 -8.31
N ASN A 55 5.09 -15.72 -9.42
CA ASN A 55 6.53 -15.97 -9.45
C ASN A 55 7.32 -14.82 -8.79
N GLU A 56 8.62 -15.02 -8.58
CA GLU A 56 9.49 -14.08 -7.86
C GLU A 56 9.59 -12.69 -8.51
N LEU A 57 9.36 -12.59 -9.83
CA LEU A 57 9.36 -11.30 -10.52
C LEU A 57 8.05 -10.51 -10.34
N SER A 58 7.02 -11.15 -9.80
CA SER A 58 5.69 -10.56 -9.64
C SER A 58 5.29 -10.49 -8.17
N PRO A 59 5.86 -9.57 -7.38
CA PRO A 59 5.31 -9.28 -6.06
C PRO A 59 3.85 -8.81 -6.19
N VAL A 60 3.01 -9.15 -5.22
CA VAL A 60 1.66 -8.60 -5.19
C VAL A 60 1.69 -7.17 -4.66
N LEU A 61 1.08 -6.23 -5.38
CA LEU A 61 0.77 -4.88 -4.90
C LEU A 61 -0.70 -4.86 -4.47
N TYR A 62 -0.92 -4.94 -3.16
CA TYR A 62 -2.27 -4.97 -2.60
C TYR A 62 -2.82 -3.55 -2.45
N ALA A 63 -3.88 -3.26 -3.18
CA ALA A 63 -4.49 -1.93 -3.30
C ALA A 63 -6.00 -2.01 -3.02
N ASN A 64 -6.39 -2.07 -1.74
CA ASN A 64 -7.79 -2.20 -1.35
C ASN A 64 -8.50 -0.85 -1.23
N ILE A 65 -9.13 -0.41 -2.31
CA ILE A 65 -9.94 0.83 -2.33
C ILE A 65 -11.26 0.70 -1.52
N PHE A 66 -11.69 -0.52 -1.19
CA PHE A 66 -12.93 -0.76 -0.45
C PHE A 66 -12.72 -0.89 1.07
N ALA A 67 -11.47 -0.81 1.54
CA ALA A 67 -11.18 -0.77 2.96
C ALA A 67 -11.76 0.50 3.59
N ASP A 68 -12.12 0.42 4.87
CA ASP A 68 -12.39 1.61 5.66
C ASP A 68 -11.05 2.27 6.01
N ASN A 69 -10.68 3.31 5.25
CA ASN A 69 -9.39 3.98 5.38
C ASN A 69 -9.31 4.94 6.57
N ASP A 70 -10.45 5.22 7.23
CA ASP A 70 -10.50 6.01 8.46
C ASP A 70 -10.15 5.15 9.69
N ILE A 71 -10.03 3.84 9.51
CA ILE A 71 -9.79 2.84 10.56
C ILE A 71 -8.56 2.00 10.20
N PRO A 72 -7.67 1.68 11.15
CA PRO A 72 -6.51 0.86 10.86
C PRO A 72 -6.86 -0.50 10.26
N TYR A 73 -6.04 -0.99 9.33
CA TYR A 73 -6.29 -2.26 8.65
C TYR A 73 -6.29 -3.47 9.57
N TYR A 74 -5.67 -3.37 10.75
CA TYR A 74 -5.70 -4.44 11.75
C TYR A 74 -6.95 -4.42 12.65
N ASP A 75 -7.86 -3.44 12.50
CA ASP A 75 -9.12 -3.45 13.23
C ASP A 75 -10.04 -4.56 12.70
N GLU A 76 -10.17 -5.61 13.49
CA GLU A 76 -10.93 -6.81 13.09
C GLU A 76 -12.44 -6.55 12.95
N LYS A 77 -12.95 -5.51 13.57
CA LYS A 77 -14.37 -5.20 13.50
C LYS A 77 -14.77 -4.60 12.15
N HIS A 78 -13.93 -3.76 11.58
CA HIS A 78 -14.24 -2.99 10.38
C HIS A 78 -13.45 -3.49 9.14
N ASN A 79 -12.20 -3.91 9.35
CA ASN A 79 -11.27 -4.30 8.30
C ASN A 79 -10.83 -5.78 8.36
N SER A 80 -11.63 -6.69 8.97
CA SER A 80 -11.27 -8.11 9.09
C SER A 80 -10.94 -8.76 7.73
N SER A 81 -11.68 -8.41 6.69
CA SER A 81 -11.44 -8.91 5.33
C SER A 81 -10.13 -8.42 4.73
N VAL A 82 -9.65 -7.25 5.15
CA VAL A 82 -8.37 -6.67 4.69
C VAL A 82 -7.21 -7.52 5.18
N LEU A 83 -7.15 -7.78 6.51
CA LEU A 83 -6.10 -8.64 7.08
C LEU A 83 -6.15 -10.07 6.54
N ALA A 84 -7.34 -10.63 6.38
CA ALA A 84 -7.50 -11.95 5.79
C ALA A 84 -6.92 -11.99 4.36
N ALA A 85 -7.27 -11.02 3.52
CA ALA A 85 -6.75 -10.93 2.16
C ALA A 85 -5.24 -10.73 2.12
N ILE A 86 -4.66 -9.89 2.98
CA ILE A 86 -3.21 -9.71 3.10
C ILE A 86 -2.53 -11.03 3.44
N ASN A 87 -3.03 -11.76 4.44
CA ASN A 87 -2.47 -13.04 4.87
C ASN A 87 -2.56 -14.10 3.77
N ASP A 88 -3.65 -14.12 3.03
CA ASP A 88 -3.83 -15.05 1.93
C ASP A 88 -2.97 -14.68 0.71
N TRP A 89 -2.80 -13.41 0.39
CA TRP A 89 -1.85 -12.98 -0.63
C TRP A 89 -0.41 -13.34 -0.29
N LYS A 90 -0.02 -13.32 0.98
CA LYS A 90 1.31 -13.81 1.42
C LYS A 90 1.54 -15.29 1.14
N LYS A 91 0.48 -16.10 1.06
CA LYS A 91 0.57 -17.51 0.62
C LYS A 91 0.72 -17.63 -0.90
N CYS A 92 0.19 -16.66 -1.64
CA CYS A 92 0.12 -16.66 -3.10
C CYS A 92 1.27 -15.89 -3.78
N SER A 93 2.12 -15.21 -3.03
CA SER A 93 3.22 -14.38 -3.55
C SER A 93 4.46 -14.50 -2.68
N TYR A 94 5.65 -14.38 -3.28
CA TYR A 94 6.92 -14.35 -2.56
C TYR A 94 7.16 -13.02 -1.83
N SER A 95 6.49 -11.96 -2.26
CA SER A 95 6.63 -10.63 -1.69
C SER A 95 5.31 -9.88 -1.77
N ILE A 96 5.04 -9.06 -0.76
CA ILE A 96 3.89 -8.17 -0.71
C ILE A 96 4.35 -6.71 -0.74
N MET A 97 3.64 -5.92 -1.51
CA MET A 97 3.72 -4.47 -1.57
C MET A 97 2.35 -3.90 -1.18
N MET A 98 2.33 -2.74 -0.55
CA MET A 98 1.09 -2.11 -0.10
C MET A 98 0.86 -0.81 -0.86
N TYR A 99 -0.39 -0.59 -1.27
CA TYR A 99 -0.86 0.66 -1.83
C TYR A 99 -1.97 1.22 -0.94
N PHE A 100 -1.79 2.43 -0.43
CA PHE A 100 -2.77 3.09 0.43
C PHE A 100 -3.54 4.17 -0.31
N TYR A 101 -4.81 4.31 0.05
CA TYR A 101 -5.69 5.37 -0.42
C TYR A 101 -5.90 6.36 0.71
N THR A 102 -5.23 7.51 0.65
CA THR A 102 -5.33 8.59 1.64
C THR A 102 -6.22 9.74 1.20
N ASN A 103 -6.70 9.68 -0.04
CA ASN A 103 -7.52 10.72 -0.63
C ASN A 103 -9.00 10.38 -0.64
N GLN A 104 -9.85 11.37 -0.33
CA GLN A 104 -11.29 11.28 -0.56
C GLN A 104 -11.65 11.74 -1.97
N TYR A 105 -11.82 10.79 -2.88
CA TYR A 105 -12.15 11.08 -4.29
C TYR A 105 -13.54 11.63 -4.49
N SER A 106 -14.51 11.27 -3.64
CA SER A 106 -15.91 11.68 -3.74
C SER A 106 -16.21 13.01 -3.04
N ARG A 107 -15.41 13.42 -2.06
CA ARG A 107 -15.65 14.59 -1.21
C ARG A 107 -14.39 15.44 -1.10
N LYS A 108 -14.02 16.09 -2.18
CA LYS A 108 -12.73 16.75 -2.41
C LYS A 108 -12.34 17.84 -1.39
N PHE A 109 -13.32 18.44 -0.72
CA PHE A 109 -13.10 19.50 0.27
C PHE A 109 -13.36 19.06 1.71
N GLU A 110 -13.78 17.82 1.91
CA GLU A 110 -14.02 17.29 3.24
C GLU A 110 -12.70 16.93 3.91
N TRP A 111 -12.60 17.29 5.17
CA TRP A 111 -11.49 16.87 6.00
C TRP A 111 -11.64 15.39 6.30
N VAL A 112 -10.60 14.63 6.00
CA VAL A 112 -10.46 13.24 6.43
C VAL A 112 -9.19 13.16 7.26
N ASP A 113 -9.34 12.85 8.54
CA ASP A 113 -8.20 12.69 9.44
C ASP A 113 -7.68 11.25 9.37
N THR A 114 -6.91 10.97 8.33
CA THR A 114 -6.29 9.66 8.13
C THR A 114 -4.85 9.59 8.64
N VAL A 115 -4.28 10.69 9.13
CA VAL A 115 -2.84 10.74 9.47
C VAL A 115 -2.43 9.70 10.51
N TYR A 116 -3.25 9.52 11.55
CA TYR A 116 -2.97 8.53 12.59
C TYR A 116 -3.25 7.11 12.13
N THR A 117 -4.31 6.89 11.38
CA THR A 117 -4.64 5.60 10.78
C THR A 117 -3.54 5.15 9.83
N HIS A 118 -3.07 6.04 8.97
CA HIS A 118 -1.96 5.72 8.05
C HIS A 118 -0.64 5.48 8.78
N SER A 119 -0.35 6.20 9.86
CA SER A 119 0.84 5.91 10.65
C SER A 119 0.83 4.47 11.18
N GLN A 120 -0.33 3.98 11.57
CA GLN A 120 -0.53 2.60 12.04
C GLN A 120 -0.47 1.59 10.88
N ASN A 121 -1.03 1.91 9.72
CA ASN A 121 -0.98 1.05 8.54
C ASN A 121 0.45 0.94 7.96
N ILE A 122 1.27 2.00 8.05
CA ILE A 122 2.70 1.96 7.70
C ILE A 122 3.47 1.03 8.65
N LYS A 123 3.20 1.08 9.96
CA LYS A 123 3.77 0.13 10.93
C LYS A 123 3.37 -1.31 10.62
N LEU A 124 2.09 -1.55 10.35
CA LEU A 124 1.59 -2.85 9.92
C LEU A 124 2.31 -3.33 8.66
N SER A 125 2.52 -2.46 7.67
CA SER A 125 3.25 -2.81 6.44
C SER A 125 4.65 -3.35 6.74
N ARG A 126 5.37 -2.75 7.67
CA ARG A 126 6.67 -3.26 8.14
C ARG A 126 6.52 -4.61 8.85
N GLU A 127 5.54 -4.76 9.74
CA GLU A 127 5.30 -5.99 10.50
C GLU A 127 4.96 -7.18 9.63
N ILE A 128 4.19 -6.97 8.57
CA ILE A 128 3.87 -8.02 7.60
C ILE A 128 5.01 -8.31 6.62
N GLY A 129 6.10 -7.53 6.66
CA GLY A 129 7.25 -7.67 5.77
C GLY A 129 7.02 -7.13 4.37
N ALA A 130 6.21 -6.08 4.23
CA ALA A 130 6.04 -5.42 2.94
C ALA A 130 7.37 -4.85 2.43
N THR A 131 7.68 -5.11 1.16
CA THR A 131 8.95 -4.69 0.54
C THR A 131 8.83 -3.32 -0.13
N PHE A 132 7.64 -2.83 -0.32
CA PHE A 132 7.34 -1.52 -0.89
C PHE A 132 6.01 -1.01 -0.35
N VAL A 133 5.93 0.30 -0.14
CA VAL A 133 4.69 0.99 0.23
C VAL A 133 4.51 2.18 -0.69
N GLU A 134 3.36 2.28 -1.30
CA GLU A 134 2.92 3.42 -2.09
C GLU A 134 1.71 4.06 -1.42
N ASP A 135 1.66 5.38 -1.44
CA ASP A 135 0.58 6.15 -0.88
C ASP A 135 0.09 7.17 -1.92
N ASP A 136 -1.21 7.19 -2.17
CA ASP A 136 -1.86 8.14 -3.07
C ASP A 136 -2.13 9.50 -2.39
N ALA A 137 -1.28 9.90 -1.45
CA ALA A 137 -1.39 11.15 -0.69
C ALA A 137 -1.21 12.41 -1.53
N SER A 138 -0.65 12.29 -2.73
CA SER A 138 -0.11 13.42 -3.46
C SER A 138 -0.97 13.95 -4.60
N SER A 139 -2.20 13.51 -4.75
CA SER A 139 -3.08 14.03 -5.81
C SER A 139 -3.52 15.47 -5.51
N THR A 140 -2.54 16.37 -5.49
CA THR A 140 -2.72 17.81 -5.30
C THR A 140 -3.67 18.44 -6.31
N THR A 141 -3.91 17.76 -7.43
CA THR A 141 -4.75 18.26 -8.53
C THR A 141 -6.25 18.07 -8.25
N PHE A 142 -6.62 17.11 -7.40
CA PHE A 142 -8.02 16.74 -7.23
C PHE A 142 -8.57 16.84 -5.80
N CYS A 143 -7.70 16.88 -4.79
CA CYS A 143 -8.07 16.83 -3.37
C CYS A 143 -7.37 17.95 -2.61
N GLY A 144 -7.76 19.19 -2.86
CA GLY A 144 -7.12 20.37 -2.27
C GLY A 144 -7.61 20.70 -0.86
N ASN A 145 -7.43 19.81 0.14
CA ASN A 145 -7.62 20.23 1.52
C ASN A 145 -6.37 20.99 2.02
N ALA A 146 -6.58 21.90 2.99
CA ALA A 146 -5.52 22.77 3.51
C ALA A 146 -4.34 21.99 4.16
N LEU A 147 -4.58 20.77 4.60
CA LEU A 147 -3.62 19.94 5.33
C LEU A 147 -2.90 18.92 4.48
N GLN A 148 -3.22 18.80 3.21
CA GLN A 148 -2.64 17.78 2.35
C GLN A 148 -1.10 17.84 2.28
N ARG A 149 -0.53 19.03 2.32
CA ARG A 149 0.94 19.20 2.35
C ARG A 149 1.54 18.67 3.65
N MET A 150 0.84 18.88 4.77
CA MET A 150 1.23 18.33 6.07
C MET A 150 1.17 16.81 6.04
N TYR A 151 0.10 16.24 5.50
CA TYR A 151 -0.03 14.79 5.36
C TYR A 151 1.09 14.21 4.52
N GLY A 152 1.38 14.79 3.35
CA GLY A 152 2.48 14.35 2.51
C GLY A 152 3.84 14.40 3.23
N TYR A 153 4.09 15.45 4.02
CA TYR A 153 5.29 15.54 4.85
C TYR A 153 5.36 14.45 5.91
N VAL A 154 4.29 14.28 6.69
CA VAL A 154 4.23 13.27 7.76
C VAL A 154 4.39 11.86 7.19
N TYR A 155 3.70 11.54 6.10
CA TYR A 155 3.78 10.22 5.46
C TYR A 155 5.18 9.95 4.91
N ALA A 156 5.81 10.90 4.24
CA ALA A 156 7.17 10.73 3.76
C ALA A 156 8.16 10.42 4.89
N LYS A 157 8.00 11.07 6.05
CA LYS A 157 8.81 10.79 7.25
C LYS A 157 8.52 9.42 7.86
N LEU A 158 7.24 9.03 7.93
CA LEU A 158 6.82 7.74 8.46
C LEU A 158 7.22 6.58 7.53
N LEU A 159 7.18 6.76 6.22
CA LEU A 159 7.68 5.76 5.26
C LEU A 159 9.19 5.54 5.42
N TRP A 160 9.94 6.57 5.80
CA TRP A 160 11.37 6.45 6.11
C TRP A 160 11.62 5.84 7.49
N ASN A 161 10.85 6.27 8.49
CA ASN A 161 10.95 5.77 9.87
C ASN A 161 9.53 5.52 10.44
N PRO A 162 9.00 4.31 10.34
CA PRO A 162 7.68 3.97 10.86
C PRO A 162 7.48 4.18 12.36
N ASP A 163 8.57 4.26 13.13
CA ASP A 163 8.51 4.46 14.60
C ASP A 163 8.55 5.94 15.01
N ALA A 164 8.66 6.86 14.06
CA ALA A 164 8.62 8.28 14.37
C ALA A 164 7.31 8.68 15.05
N ASP A 165 7.39 9.61 15.99
CA ASP A 165 6.23 10.17 16.67
C ASP A 165 5.43 11.06 15.71
N THR A 166 4.21 10.64 15.40
CA THR A 166 3.32 11.33 14.46
C THR A 166 3.00 12.76 14.93
N ASN A 167 2.78 12.96 16.24
CA ASN A 167 2.52 14.31 16.78
C ASN A 167 3.74 15.21 16.69
N ALA A 168 4.92 14.66 16.94
CA ALA A 168 6.17 15.42 16.79
C ALA A 168 6.37 15.85 15.32
N LEU A 169 6.05 14.99 14.34
CA LEU A 169 6.13 15.32 12.92
C LEU A 169 5.09 16.38 12.51
N ILE A 170 3.88 16.31 13.04
CA ILE A 170 2.84 17.34 12.81
C ILE A 170 3.31 18.67 13.36
N ASN A 171 3.78 18.71 14.61
CA ASN A 171 4.27 19.92 15.25
C ASN A 171 5.49 20.51 14.52
N ASP A 172 6.40 19.66 14.06
CA ASP A 172 7.55 20.08 13.25
C ASP A 172 7.09 20.77 11.95
N TYR A 173 6.12 20.15 11.24
CA TYR A 173 5.55 20.78 10.05
C TYR A 173 4.89 22.12 10.36
N ILE A 174 4.00 22.19 11.35
CA ILE A 174 3.27 23.41 11.72
C ILE A 174 4.24 24.52 12.06
N THR A 175 5.23 24.26 12.91
CA THR A 175 6.23 25.22 13.36
C THR A 175 7.04 25.79 12.18
N HIS A 176 7.51 24.95 11.28
CA HIS A 176 8.37 25.38 10.18
C HIS A 176 7.61 25.97 8.99
N PHE A 177 6.38 25.52 8.77
CA PHE A 177 5.57 25.98 7.65
C PHE A 177 4.83 27.29 7.96
N TYR A 178 4.22 27.40 9.13
CA TYR A 178 3.44 28.58 9.53
C TYR A 178 4.24 29.62 10.31
N ARG A 179 5.42 29.26 10.83
CA ARG A 179 6.34 30.16 11.56
C ARG A 179 5.64 30.89 12.72
N GLU A 180 5.58 32.24 12.64
CA GLU A 180 4.95 33.06 13.68
C GLU A 180 3.47 32.79 13.88
N ALA A 181 2.77 32.24 12.87
CA ALA A 181 1.36 31.86 12.96
C ALA A 181 1.15 30.42 13.49
N ALA A 182 2.19 29.74 13.88
CA ALA A 182 2.10 28.36 14.38
C ALA A 182 1.48 28.27 15.80
N GLU A 183 1.44 29.39 16.55
CA GLU A 183 0.90 29.45 17.91
C GLU A 183 -0.58 29.85 17.93
N GLU A 184 -1.18 30.26 16.79
CA GLU A 184 -2.59 30.61 16.65
C GLU A 184 -3.45 29.38 16.30
#